data_651e1bd68f32e48e575e5f43100b6a51
#
_entry.id   651e1bd68f32e48e575e5f43100b6a51
#
_cell.length_a   1.000
_cell.length_b   1.000
_cell.length_c   1.000
_cell.angle_alpha   90.00
_cell.angle_beta   90.00
_cell.angle_gamma   90.00
#
_symmetry.space_group_name_H-M   'P 1'
#
loop_
_entity.id
_entity.type
_entity.pdbx_description
1 polymer ?
#
loop_
_entity_poly.entity_id
_entity_poly.type
_entity_poly.pdbx_seq_one_letter_code
_entity_poly.pdbx_strand_id
1 'polypeptide(L)'
;MIHILAQFSVKEDKVSEFIELCKELIKESRQEEGCVAYNLQQNREKDNHLVFVEQWKSEKDIEIHNASKHFTKIVPMLLELCEKDPTIETFNSLV
;
A
#
# COMPACT_ATOMS: atom_id res chain seq x y z
N MET A 1 9.80 -0.48 -15.23
CA MET A 1 9.26 -0.80 -13.90
C MET A 1 9.04 0.47 -13.12
N ILE A 2 7.94 0.52 -12.43
CA ILE A 2 7.59 1.67 -11.58
C ILE A 2 7.52 1.18 -10.14
N HIS A 3 8.17 1.91 -9.23
CA HIS A 3 8.10 1.62 -7.80
C HIS A 3 7.20 2.64 -7.14
N ILE A 4 6.44 2.20 -6.14
CA ILE A 4 5.59 3.08 -5.34
C ILE A 4 5.96 2.91 -3.88
N LEU A 5 6.09 4.04 -3.18
CA LEU A 5 6.20 4.07 -1.73
C LEU A 5 4.97 4.82 -1.21
N ALA A 6 4.10 4.09 -0.51
CA ALA A 6 2.91 4.67 0.09
C ALA A 6 3.06 4.64 1.61
N GLN A 7 3.29 5.80 2.22
CA GLN A 7 3.60 5.92 3.64
C GLN A 7 2.37 6.36 4.42
N PHE A 8 2.05 5.61 5.46
CA PHE A 8 0.87 5.84 6.30
C PHE A 8 1.28 6.10 7.74
N SER A 9 0.67 7.14 8.33
CA SER A 9 0.78 7.40 9.78
C SER A 9 -0.51 6.93 10.40
N VAL A 10 -0.49 5.74 11.00
CA VAL A 10 -1.68 5.11 11.58
C VAL A 10 -1.88 5.63 12.99
N LYS A 11 -3.15 5.72 13.44
CA LYS A 11 -3.44 6.04 14.85
C LYS A 11 -2.80 4.97 15.72
N GLU A 12 -2.16 5.38 16.81
CA GLU A 12 -1.36 4.47 17.64
C GLU A 12 -2.13 3.25 18.15
N ASP A 13 -3.40 3.40 18.44
CA ASP A 13 -4.24 2.30 18.93
C ASP A 13 -4.92 1.49 17.80
N LYS A 14 -4.59 1.78 16.55
CA LYS A 14 -5.21 1.14 15.38
C LYS A 14 -4.23 0.36 14.50
N VAL A 15 -3.00 0.23 14.93
CA VAL A 15 -1.95 -0.42 14.12
C VAL A 15 -2.30 -1.88 13.81
N SER A 16 -2.73 -2.64 14.81
CA SER A 16 -3.08 -4.06 14.60
C SER A 16 -4.24 -4.22 13.63
N GLU A 17 -5.24 -3.37 13.73
CA GLU A 17 -6.41 -3.40 12.84
C GLU A 17 -5.99 -3.05 11.42
N PHE A 18 -5.13 -2.03 11.26
CA PHE A 18 -4.58 -1.64 9.96
C PHE A 18 -3.85 -2.81 9.30
N ILE A 19 -2.95 -3.46 10.03
CA ILE A 19 -2.17 -4.58 9.52
C ILE A 19 -3.10 -5.73 9.10
N GLU A 20 -4.12 -6.02 9.90
CA GLU A 20 -5.05 -7.09 9.59
C GLU A 20 -5.81 -6.83 8.28
N LEU A 21 -6.27 -5.59 8.08
CA LEU A 21 -6.93 -5.22 6.83
C LEU A 21 -5.98 -5.31 5.63
N CYS A 22 -4.72 -4.99 5.85
CA CYS A 22 -3.72 -5.04 4.77
C CYS A 22 -3.48 -6.44 4.24
N LYS A 23 -3.72 -7.48 5.03
CA LYS A 23 -3.47 -8.86 4.60
C LYS A 23 -4.28 -9.23 3.36
N GLU A 24 -5.55 -8.86 3.32
CA GLU A 24 -6.40 -9.12 2.17
C GLU A 24 -5.95 -8.29 0.96
N LEU A 25 -5.67 -7.01 1.19
CA LEU A 25 -5.21 -6.13 0.13
C LEU A 25 -3.92 -6.64 -0.52
N ILE A 26 -2.97 -7.08 0.30
CA ILE A 26 -1.69 -7.60 -0.18
C ILE A 26 -1.91 -8.89 -0.97
N LYS A 27 -2.71 -9.79 -0.44
CA LYS A 27 -3.00 -11.08 -1.10
C LYS A 27 -3.60 -10.87 -2.48
N GLU A 28 -4.62 -10.02 -2.58
CA GLU A 28 -5.31 -9.77 -3.85
C GLU A 28 -4.43 -8.96 -4.82
N SER A 29 -3.68 -7.98 -4.30
CA SER A 29 -2.79 -7.19 -5.14
C SER A 29 -1.70 -8.03 -5.79
N ARG A 30 -1.14 -8.97 -5.04
CA ARG A 30 -0.11 -9.87 -5.56
C ARG A 30 -0.60 -10.78 -6.68
N GLN A 31 -1.90 -10.99 -6.79
CA GLN A 31 -2.49 -11.79 -7.86
C GLN A 31 -2.72 -10.99 -9.14
N GLU A 32 -2.59 -9.68 -9.10
CA GLU A 32 -2.73 -8.86 -10.30
C GLU A 32 -1.57 -9.11 -11.24
N GLU A 33 -1.88 -9.25 -12.53
CA GLU A 33 -0.87 -9.60 -13.54
C GLU A 33 0.28 -8.60 -13.60
N GLY A 34 -0.02 -7.32 -13.43
CA GLY A 34 1.01 -6.27 -13.48
C GLY A 34 1.79 -6.07 -12.20
N CYS A 35 1.43 -6.78 -11.12
CA CYS A 35 2.10 -6.62 -9.83
C CYS A 35 3.38 -7.45 -9.78
N VAL A 36 4.52 -6.78 -9.59
CA VAL A 36 5.80 -7.45 -9.45
C VAL A 36 6.13 -7.68 -7.97
N ALA A 37 5.83 -6.69 -7.14
CA ALA A 37 6.04 -6.77 -5.69
C ALA A 37 5.02 -5.89 -4.99
N TYR A 38 4.59 -6.33 -3.82
CA TYR A 38 3.62 -5.59 -3.00
C TYR A 38 3.82 -6.00 -1.55
N ASN A 39 4.51 -5.17 -0.79
CA ASN A 39 4.91 -5.50 0.58
C ASN A 39 4.58 -4.36 1.54
N LEU A 40 4.24 -4.72 2.77
CA LEU A 40 4.02 -3.76 3.84
C LEU A 40 5.20 -3.84 4.80
N GLN A 41 5.79 -2.69 5.09
CA GLN A 41 6.93 -2.57 6.00
C GLN A 41 6.55 -1.67 7.16
N GLN A 42 7.14 -1.91 8.31
CA GLN A 42 6.90 -1.10 9.50
C GLN A 42 8.20 -0.39 9.89
N ASN A 43 8.09 0.89 10.24
CA ASN A 43 9.24 1.66 10.72
C ASN A 43 9.75 1.02 12.01
N ARG A 44 11.06 0.80 12.09
CA ARG A 44 11.66 0.11 13.23
C ARG A 44 11.59 0.90 14.54
N GLU A 45 11.46 2.21 14.44
CA GLU A 45 11.45 3.10 15.60
C GLU A 45 10.06 3.62 15.96
N LYS A 46 9.14 3.65 14.97
CA LYS A 46 7.78 4.17 15.13
C LYS A 46 6.79 3.12 14.63
N ASP A 47 6.20 2.40 15.55
CA ASP A 47 5.29 1.29 15.21
C ASP A 47 4.09 1.70 14.38
N ASN A 48 3.68 2.95 14.45
CA ASN A 48 2.52 3.44 13.72
C ASN A 48 2.86 4.03 12.35
N HIS A 49 4.12 3.96 11.92
CA HIS A 49 4.52 4.36 10.58
C HIS A 49 4.71 3.12 9.73
N LEU A 50 3.82 2.93 8.76
CA LEU A 50 3.82 1.77 7.88
C LEU A 50 3.94 2.23 6.43
N VAL A 51 4.64 1.46 5.62
CA VAL A 51 4.84 1.82 4.23
C VAL A 51 4.59 0.62 3.33
N PHE A 52 3.80 0.83 2.26
CA PHE A 52 3.72 -0.14 1.18
C PHE A 52 4.87 0.11 0.23
N VAL A 53 5.61 -0.94 -0.06
CA VAL A 53 6.70 -0.92 -1.03
C VAL A 53 6.25 -1.76 -2.20
N GLU A 54 6.00 -1.12 -3.34
CA GLU A 54 5.36 -1.76 -4.48
C GLU A 54 6.19 -1.63 -5.74
N GLN A 55 6.06 -2.62 -6.62
CA GLN A 55 6.68 -2.58 -7.93
C GLN A 55 5.67 -3.06 -8.96
N TRP A 56 5.48 -2.27 -10.01
CA TRP A 56 4.49 -2.52 -11.06
C TRP A 56 5.15 -2.52 -12.43
N LYS A 57 4.62 -3.31 -13.35
CA LYS A 57 5.18 -3.42 -14.70
C LYS A 57 5.00 -2.14 -15.52
N SER A 58 3.87 -1.45 -15.33
CA SER A 58 3.53 -0.27 -16.13
C SER A 58 2.56 0.65 -15.39
N GLU A 59 2.42 1.87 -15.90
CA GLU A 59 1.45 2.82 -15.39
C GLU A 59 0.03 2.32 -15.57
N LYS A 60 -0.24 1.62 -16.67
CA LYS A 60 -1.55 1.02 -16.93
C LYS A 60 -1.92 0.02 -15.86
N ASP A 61 -0.96 -0.78 -15.40
CA ASP A 61 -1.20 -1.77 -14.36
C ASP A 61 -1.50 -1.10 -13.02
N ILE A 62 -0.91 0.06 -12.75
CA ILE A 62 -1.21 0.84 -11.56
C ILE A 62 -2.64 1.36 -11.62
N GLU A 63 -3.09 1.83 -12.79
CA GLU A 63 -4.48 2.29 -12.97
C GLU A 63 -5.47 1.16 -12.71
N ILE A 64 -5.16 -0.03 -13.22
CA ILE A 64 -6.00 -1.22 -13.01
C ILE A 64 -6.07 -1.56 -11.52
N HIS A 65 -4.92 -1.50 -10.83
CA HIS A 65 -4.85 -1.74 -9.39
C HIS A 65 -5.72 -0.74 -8.62
N ASN A 66 -5.58 0.54 -8.93
CA ASN A 66 -6.32 1.59 -8.23
C ASN A 66 -7.84 1.47 -8.43
N ALA A 67 -8.27 0.84 -9.52
CA ALA A 67 -9.70 0.64 -9.82
C ALA A 67 -10.21 -0.72 -9.37
N SER A 68 -9.36 -1.57 -8.80
CA SER A 68 -9.72 -2.93 -8.41
C SER A 68 -10.69 -2.95 -7.22
N LYS A 69 -11.43 -4.06 -7.09
CA LYS A 69 -12.37 -4.23 -5.99
C LYS A 69 -11.69 -4.20 -4.64
N HIS A 70 -10.53 -4.86 -4.52
CA HIS A 70 -9.80 -4.91 -3.26
C HIS A 70 -9.26 -3.54 -2.86
N PHE A 71 -8.75 -2.76 -3.83
CA PHE A 71 -8.25 -1.42 -3.55
C PHE A 71 -9.38 -0.50 -3.09
N THR A 72 -10.46 -0.44 -3.89
CA THR A 72 -11.58 0.49 -3.60
C THR A 72 -12.38 0.12 -2.37
N LYS A 73 -12.31 -1.14 -1.94
CA LYS A 73 -12.94 -1.60 -0.70
C LYS A 73 -12.07 -1.31 0.52
N ILE A 74 -10.80 -1.70 0.45
CA ILE A 74 -9.93 -1.72 1.63
C ILE A 74 -9.25 -0.39 1.90
N VAL A 75 -8.76 0.30 0.87
CA VAL A 75 -8.02 1.55 1.09
C VAL A 75 -8.83 2.60 1.86
N PRO A 76 -10.11 2.85 1.55
CA PRO A 76 -10.90 3.80 2.36
C PRO A 76 -10.96 3.41 3.83
N MET A 77 -11.00 2.11 4.13
CA MET A 77 -11.00 1.62 5.52
C MET A 77 -9.66 1.89 6.19
N LEU A 78 -8.56 1.74 5.45
CA LEU A 78 -7.23 2.05 5.97
C LEU A 78 -7.09 3.53 6.28
N LEU A 79 -7.61 4.39 5.42
CA LEU A 79 -7.53 5.84 5.60
C LEU A 79 -8.22 6.30 6.89
N GLU A 80 -9.32 5.65 7.26
CA GLU A 80 -10.04 5.97 8.49
C GLU A 80 -9.23 5.66 9.75
N LEU A 81 -8.24 4.76 9.64
CA LEU A 81 -7.39 4.38 10.75
C LEU A 81 -6.14 5.26 10.86
N CYS A 82 -5.99 6.23 9.96
CA CYS A 82 -4.80 7.06 9.90
C CYS A 82 -5.00 8.43 10.53
N GLU A 83 -3.90 9.01 11.03
CA GLU A 83 -3.88 10.35 11.62
C GLU A 83 -3.96 11.44 10.56
N LYS A 84 -3.51 11.11 9.34
CA LYS A 84 -3.45 12.06 8.21
C LYS A 84 -3.43 11.28 6.90
N ASP A 85 -3.57 12.00 5.80
CA ASP A 85 -3.48 11.38 4.47
C ASP A 85 -2.10 10.78 4.23
N PRO A 86 -2.03 9.66 3.50
CA PRO A 86 -0.74 9.04 3.21
C PRO A 86 0.07 9.89 2.23
N THR A 87 1.39 9.71 2.30
CA THR A 87 2.30 10.28 1.33
C THR A 87 2.63 9.19 0.31
N ILE A 88 2.31 9.46 -0.96
CA ILE A 88 2.52 8.47 -2.03
C ILE A 88 3.51 9.04 -3.03
N GLU A 89 4.61 8.32 -3.24
CA GLU A 89 5.64 8.70 -4.20
C GLU A 89 5.86 7.58 -5.20
N THR A 90 6.11 7.96 -6.45
CA THR A 90 6.36 6.99 -7.51
C THR A 90 7.76 7.24 -8.10
N PHE A 91 8.41 6.15 -8.49
CA PHE A 91 9.79 6.18 -8.96
C PHE A 91 9.95 5.30 -10.19
N ASN A 92 10.75 5.75 -11.14
CA ASN A 92 11.14 4.91 -12.28
C ASN A 92 12.40 4.14 -11.89
N SER A 93 12.42 2.86 -12.22
CA SER A 93 13.61 2.05 -12.00
C SER A 93 14.68 2.45 -13.01
N LEU A 94 15.90 2.73 -12.55
CA LEU A 94 17.01 3.14 -13.43
C LEU A 94 18.07 2.07 -13.62
N VAL A 95 18.36 1.34 -12.55
CA VAL A 95 19.39 0.29 -12.58
C VAL A 95 18.94 -0.93 -11.80
#